data_ab22d2127c8444ef37b8c91398c1903c
#
_entry.id   ab22d2127c8444ef37b8c91398c1903c
#
_cell.length_a   1.000
_cell.length_b   1.000
_cell.length_c   1.000
_cell.angle_alpha   90.00
_cell.angle_beta   90.00
_cell.angle_gamma   90.00
#
_symmetry.space_group_name_H-M   'P 1'
#
loop_
_entity.id
_entity.type
_entity.pdbx_description
1 polymer ?
#
loop_
_entity_poly.entity_id
_entity_poly.type
_entity_poly.pdbx_seq_one_letter_code
_entity_poly.pdbx_strand_id
1 'polypeptide(L)'
;LTTNVLVPLSDSVSSRAVVDYLVNLPFCPEDWNVVLMHLFRKPSASEELMGKKFTEEMSARYQDVLEKAQDRLIEAGFTPDHITIKMISEPYPTISDGIIDQFRKDKYDMVVIGRKRMTKAEEFVMGDVSVKLLRALEGAAILVVKSK
;
A
#
# COMPACT_ATOMS: atom_id res chain seq x y z
N LEU A 1 -21.69 -10.69 0.93
CA LEU A 1 -21.00 -9.62 0.20
C LEU A 1 -19.60 -9.42 0.75
N THR A 2 -18.61 -9.45 -0.10
CA THR A 2 -17.23 -9.18 0.28
C THR A 2 -16.79 -7.82 -0.24
N THR A 3 -15.93 -7.16 0.52
CA THR A 3 -15.34 -5.89 0.14
C THR A 3 -13.90 -6.13 -0.30
N ASN A 4 -13.57 -5.73 -1.52
CA ASN A 4 -12.22 -5.87 -2.07
C ASN A 4 -11.39 -4.64 -1.70
N VAL A 5 -10.35 -4.85 -0.93
CA VAL A 5 -9.56 -3.78 -0.33
C VAL A 5 -8.11 -3.85 -0.80
N LEU A 6 -7.63 -2.76 -1.40
CA LEU A 6 -6.23 -2.62 -1.80
C LEU A 6 -5.46 -1.89 -0.68
N VAL A 7 -4.38 -2.48 -0.22
CA VAL A 7 -3.53 -1.92 0.83
C VAL A 7 -2.09 -1.84 0.33
N PRO A 8 -1.71 -0.71 -0.28
CA PRO A 8 -0.31 -0.49 -0.66
C PRO A 8 0.57 -0.29 0.56
N LEU A 9 1.65 -1.02 0.66
CA LEU A 9 2.57 -0.94 1.80
C LEU A 9 4.01 -0.77 1.33
N SER A 10 4.77 -0.05 2.14
CA SER A 10 6.22 0.07 2.02
C SER A 10 6.84 -0.16 3.39
N ASP A 11 8.15 -0.05 3.50
CA ASP A 11 8.85 -0.14 4.78
C ASP A 11 8.92 1.26 5.42
N SER A 12 7.77 1.75 5.87
CA SER A 12 7.64 3.10 6.43
C SER A 12 6.78 3.11 7.69
N VAL A 13 6.92 4.17 8.47
CA VAL A 13 6.09 4.39 9.66
C VAL A 13 4.61 4.50 9.28
N SER A 14 4.31 5.17 8.17
CA SER A 14 2.93 5.31 7.72
C SER A 14 2.32 3.98 7.29
N SER A 15 3.08 3.10 6.64
CA SER A 15 2.62 1.75 6.30
C SER A 15 2.37 0.91 7.56
N ARG A 16 3.24 0.99 8.56
CA ARG A 16 3.02 0.31 9.84
C ARG A 16 1.78 0.82 10.55
N ALA A 17 1.51 2.13 10.47
CA ALA A 17 0.31 2.73 11.04
C ALA A 17 -0.97 2.18 10.38
N VAL A 18 -0.93 1.92 9.07
CA VAL A 18 -2.04 1.29 8.36
C VAL A 18 -2.33 -0.10 8.94
N VAL A 19 -1.30 -0.93 9.09
CA VAL A 19 -1.47 -2.29 9.64
C VAL A 19 -1.99 -2.23 11.08
N ASP A 20 -1.44 -1.34 11.90
CA ASP A 20 -1.89 -1.14 13.29
C ASP A 20 -3.37 -0.75 13.34
N TYR A 21 -3.81 0.10 12.43
CA TYR A 21 -5.21 0.50 12.34
C TYR A 21 -6.10 -0.68 11.94
N LEU A 22 -5.70 -1.43 10.91
CA LEU A 22 -6.49 -2.56 10.39
C LEU A 22 -6.66 -3.66 11.42
N VAL A 23 -5.63 -3.97 12.21
CA VAL A 23 -5.72 -5.02 13.23
C VAL A 23 -6.63 -4.64 14.40
N ASN A 24 -6.94 -3.37 14.56
CA ASN A 24 -7.80 -2.85 15.62
C ASN A 24 -9.19 -2.42 15.13
N LEU A 25 -9.53 -2.72 13.86
CA LEU A 25 -10.84 -2.36 13.33
C LEU A 25 -11.96 -3.12 14.05
N PRO A 26 -13.07 -2.41 14.36
CA PRO A 26 -14.24 -3.05 14.99
C PRO A 26 -15.15 -3.79 14.01
N PHE A 27 -14.74 -3.96 12.77
CA PHE A 27 -15.53 -4.61 11.73
C PHE A 27 -15.26 -6.11 11.66
N CYS A 28 -16.13 -6.83 10.94
CA CYS A 28 -15.95 -8.25 10.68
C CYS A 28 -14.91 -8.44 9.57
N PRO A 29 -13.66 -8.82 9.88
CA PRO A 29 -12.61 -8.91 8.87
C PRO A 29 -12.81 -10.04 7.86
N GLU A 30 -13.64 -11.01 8.18
CA GLU A 30 -13.96 -12.12 7.27
C GLU A 30 -14.71 -11.69 6.01
N ASP A 31 -15.33 -10.51 6.02
CA ASP A 31 -16.03 -9.97 4.86
C ASP A 31 -15.12 -9.20 3.91
N TRP A 32 -13.86 -9.10 4.22
CA TRP A 32 -12.89 -8.37 3.43
C TRP A 32 -11.95 -9.31 2.66
N ASN A 33 -11.76 -9.01 1.38
CA ASN A 33 -10.66 -9.55 0.58
C ASN A 33 -9.57 -8.48 0.52
N VAL A 34 -8.46 -8.74 1.16
CA VAL A 34 -7.37 -7.76 1.30
C VAL A 34 -6.22 -8.12 0.37
N VAL A 35 -5.78 -7.17 -0.42
CA VAL A 35 -4.58 -7.31 -1.22
C VAL A 35 -3.51 -6.38 -0.64
N LEU A 36 -2.50 -6.99 -0.04
CA LEU A 36 -1.31 -6.28 0.44
C LEU A 36 -0.35 -6.16 -0.75
N MET A 37 -0.06 -4.94 -1.15
CA MET A 37 0.67 -4.69 -2.39
C MET A 37 1.87 -3.80 -2.14
N HIS A 38 2.99 -4.15 -2.77
CA HIS A 38 4.13 -3.25 -2.88
C HIS A 38 4.31 -2.84 -4.33
N LEU A 39 4.46 -1.55 -4.54
CA LEU A 39 4.66 -0.94 -5.85
C LEU A 39 6.06 -0.35 -5.92
N PHE A 40 6.79 -0.73 -6.97
CA PHE A 40 8.10 -0.15 -7.22
C PHE A 40 7.95 1.07 -8.09
N ARG A 41 8.57 2.18 -7.68
CA ARG A 41 8.73 3.33 -8.56
C ARG A 41 9.92 3.10 -9.49
N LYS A 42 9.98 3.85 -10.58
CA LYS A 42 11.11 3.79 -11.50
C LYS A 42 12.41 4.11 -10.73
N PRO A 43 13.47 3.27 -10.86
CA PRO A 43 14.72 3.52 -10.16
C PRO A 43 15.36 4.84 -10.56
N SER A 44 15.98 5.52 -9.61
CA SER A 44 16.82 6.68 -9.90
C SER A 44 18.12 6.25 -10.59
N ALA A 45 18.83 7.18 -11.20
CA ALA A 45 20.12 6.89 -11.85
C ALA A 45 21.12 6.27 -10.85
N SER A 46 21.14 6.74 -9.62
CA SER A 46 22.04 6.17 -8.59
C SER A 46 21.63 4.75 -8.18
N GLU A 47 20.33 4.47 -8.12
CA GLU A 47 19.84 3.13 -7.82
C GLU A 47 20.16 2.15 -8.95
N GLU A 48 20.06 2.58 -10.20
CA GLU A 48 20.45 1.76 -11.36
C GLU A 48 21.95 1.38 -11.32
N LEU A 49 22.80 2.29 -10.83
CA LEU A 49 24.23 2.04 -10.70
C LEU A 49 24.55 1.01 -9.61
N MET A 50 23.66 0.76 -8.67
CA MET A 50 23.87 -0.21 -7.58
C MET A 50 23.69 -1.67 -8.02
N GLY A 51 23.09 -1.90 -9.19
CA GLY A 51 23.06 -3.19 -9.85
C GLY A 51 21.97 -4.15 -9.36
N LYS A 52 22.03 -5.36 -9.94
CA LYS A 52 21.02 -6.42 -9.74
C LYS A 52 20.91 -6.90 -8.30
N LYS A 53 22.04 -7.03 -7.60
CA LYS A 53 22.08 -7.50 -6.22
C LYS A 53 21.29 -6.56 -5.29
N PHE A 54 21.45 -5.27 -5.46
CA PHE A 54 20.71 -4.28 -4.71
C PHE A 54 19.21 -4.41 -4.95
N THR A 55 18.80 -4.57 -6.20
CA THR A 55 17.38 -4.74 -6.58
C THR A 55 16.80 -6.00 -5.94
N GLU A 56 17.55 -7.11 -5.96
CA GLU A 56 17.11 -8.37 -5.35
C GLU A 56 16.96 -8.25 -3.83
N GLU A 57 17.88 -7.57 -3.16
CA GLU A 57 17.82 -7.32 -1.72
C GLU A 57 16.63 -6.46 -1.35
N MET A 58 16.32 -5.42 -2.14
CA MET A 58 15.16 -4.58 -1.92
C MET A 58 13.86 -5.35 -2.11
N SER A 59 13.78 -6.20 -3.13
CA SER A 59 12.59 -7.04 -3.35
C SER A 59 12.35 -7.99 -2.19
N ALA A 60 13.41 -8.64 -1.68
CA ALA A 60 13.31 -9.52 -0.53
C ALA A 60 12.85 -8.77 0.72
N ARG A 61 13.33 -7.55 0.93
CA ARG A 61 12.94 -6.71 2.05
C ARG A 61 11.45 -6.36 2.01
N TYR A 62 10.94 -5.95 0.86
CA TYR A 62 9.52 -5.60 0.73
C TYR A 62 8.62 -6.81 0.79
N GLN A 63 9.06 -7.95 0.26
CA GLN A 63 8.34 -9.22 0.43
C GLN A 63 8.17 -9.55 1.92
N ASP A 64 9.23 -9.39 2.71
CA ASP A 64 9.20 -9.60 4.16
C ASP A 64 8.22 -8.64 4.86
N VAL A 65 8.19 -7.38 4.44
CA VAL A 65 7.23 -6.40 4.98
C VAL A 65 5.79 -6.87 4.77
N LEU A 66 5.47 -7.33 3.56
CA LEU A 66 4.12 -7.81 3.24
C LEU A 66 3.76 -9.08 4.00
N GLU A 67 4.70 -10.01 4.14
CA GLU A 67 4.49 -11.26 4.88
C GLU A 67 4.24 -11.00 6.36
N LYS A 68 5.00 -10.09 6.96
CA LYS A 68 4.80 -9.70 8.36
C LYS A 68 3.45 -9.01 8.57
N ALA A 69 3.04 -8.17 7.63
CA ALA A 69 1.72 -7.53 7.67
C ALA A 69 0.61 -8.59 7.58
N GLN A 70 0.75 -9.56 6.69
CA GLN A 70 -0.19 -10.67 6.56
C GLN A 70 -0.32 -11.43 7.88
N ASP A 71 0.79 -11.79 8.50
CA ASP A 71 0.79 -12.52 9.79
C ASP A 71 0.06 -11.74 10.86
N ARG A 72 0.27 -10.44 10.95
CA ARG A 72 -0.41 -9.58 11.92
C ARG A 72 -1.92 -9.53 11.68
N LEU A 73 -2.35 -9.46 10.44
CA LEU A 73 -3.77 -9.45 10.09
C LEU A 73 -4.41 -10.79 10.44
N ILE A 74 -3.74 -11.90 10.17
CA ILE A 74 -4.24 -13.25 10.51
C ILE A 74 -4.39 -13.38 12.03
N GLU A 75 -3.41 -12.94 12.79
CA GLU A 75 -3.47 -12.94 14.26
C GLU A 75 -4.64 -12.10 14.79
N ALA A 76 -5.01 -11.05 14.08
CA ALA A 76 -6.12 -10.17 14.44
C ALA A 76 -7.50 -10.71 14.04
N GLY A 77 -7.56 -11.85 13.34
CA GLY A 77 -8.81 -12.50 12.97
C GLY A 77 -9.18 -12.40 11.49
N PHE A 78 -8.30 -11.85 10.65
CA PHE A 78 -8.52 -11.87 9.21
C PHE A 78 -8.37 -13.30 8.68
N THR A 79 -9.25 -13.68 7.76
CA THR A 79 -9.22 -15.00 7.16
C THR A 79 -8.02 -15.14 6.22
N PRO A 80 -7.12 -16.13 6.44
CA PRO A 80 -5.92 -16.27 5.61
C PRO A 80 -6.20 -16.36 4.12
N ASP A 81 -7.26 -17.06 3.72
CA ASP A 81 -7.64 -17.23 2.32
C ASP A 81 -8.14 -15.94 1.66
N HIS A 82 -8.45 -14.92 2.47
CA HIS A 82 -8.90 -13.61 1.99
C HIS A 82 -7.78 -12.57 1.96
N ILE A 83 -6.53 -12.98 2.19
CA ILE A 83 -5.38 -12.09 2.11
C ILE A 83 -4.47 -12.54 0.97
N THR A 84 -4.19 -11.63 0.07
CA THR A 84 -3.28 -11.87 -1.07
C THR A 84 -2.11 -10.90 -0.98
N ILE A 85 -0.91 -11.38 -1.28
CA ILE A 85 0.29 -10.54 -1.37
C ILE A 85 0.62 -10.37 -2.85
N LYS A 86 0.83 -9.12 -3.28
CA LYS A 86 1.26 -8.80 -4.64
C LYS A 86 2.47 -7.88 -4.63
N MET A 87 3.52 -8.33 -5.31
CA MET A 87 4.71 -7.52 -5.58
C MET A 87 4.64 -7.07 -7.03
N ILE A 88 4.48 -5.77 -7.27
CA ILE A 88 4.35 -5.23 -8.62
C ILE A 88 5.72 -4.72 -9.06
N SER A 89 6.36 -5.47 -9.94
CA SER A 89 7.70 -5.17 -10.45
C SER A 89 7.69 -4.15 -11.59
N GLU A 90 6.55 -3.92 -12.23
CA GLU A 90 6.40 -2.92 -13.27
C GLU A 90 6.70 -1.54 -12.71
N PRO A 91 7.67 -0.80 -13.28
CA PRO A 91 8.01 0.51 -12.73
C PRO A 91 7.00 1.58 -13.13
N TYR A 92 6.51 2.31 -12.15
CA TYR A 92 5.63 3.45 -12.36
C TYR A 92 6.39 4.76 -12.14
N PRO A 93 6.01 5.84 -12.84
CA PRO A 93 6.63 7.15 -12.61
C PRO A 93 6.50 7.61 -11.15
N THR A 94 5.33 7.38 -10.55
CA THR A 94 5.08 7.67 -9.14
C THR A 94 4.29 6.53 -8.50
N ILE A 95 4.33 6.43 -7.19
CA ILE A 95 3.54 5.44 -6.45
C ILE A 95 2.04 5.67 -6.66
N SER A 96 1.62 6.94 -6.71
CA SER A 96 0.21 7.27 -6.97
C SER A 96 -0.27 6.72 -8.31
N ASP A 97 0.54 6.85 -9.37
CA ASP A 97 0.20 6.31 -10.69
C ASP A 97 0.01 4.80 -10.63
N GLY A 98 0.89 4.13 -9.88
CA GLY A 98 0.82 2.69 -9.71
C GLY A 98 -0.43 2.25 -8.97
N ILE A 99 -0.76 2.92 -7.87
CA ILE A 99 -1.97 2.62 -7.10
C ILE A 99 -3.22 2.79 -7.97
N ILE A 100 -3.31 3.91 -8.69
CA ILE A 100 -4.45 4.21 -9.56
C ILE A 100 -4.62 3.12 -10.63
N ASP A 101 -3.54 2.76 -11.30
CA ASP A 101 -3.56 1.74 -12.35
C ASP A 101 -3.98 0.38 -11.81
N GLN A 102 -3.38 -0.06 -10.71
CA GLN A 102 -3.70 -1.35 -10.08
C GLN A 102 -5.14 -1.37 -9.56
N PHE A 103 -5.59 -0.28 -8.97
CA PHE A 103 -6.97 -0.16 -8.49
C PHE A 103 -7.98 -0.35 -9.61
N ARG A 104 -7.72 0.24 -10.76
CA ARG A 104 -8.62 0.15 -11.93
C ARG A 104 -8.60 -1.23 -12.59
N LYS A 105 -7.46 -1.91 -12.57
CA LYS A 105 -7.32 -3.22 -13.20
C LYS A 105 -8.17 -4.29 -12.56
N ASP A 106 -8.22 -4.33 -11.24
CA ASP A 106 -8.85 -5.41 -10.48
C ASP A 106 -10.15 -5.03 -9.77
N LYS A 107 -10.66 -3.85 -10.00
CA LYS A 107 -11.96 -3.37 -9.49
C LYS A 107 -12.09 -3.49 -7.96
N TYR A 108 -11.23 -2.80 -7.24
CA TYR A 108 -11.34 -2.71 -5.79
C TYR A 108 -12.48 -1.80 -5.35
N ASP A 109 -12.99 -2.03 -4.15
CA ASP A 109 -14.03 -1.20 -3.53
C ASP A 109 -13.43 -0.10 -2.65
N MET A 110 -12.26 -0.38 -2.08
CA MET A 110 -11.59 0.52 -1.14
C MET A 110 -10.09 0.45 -1.32
N VAL A 111 -9.43 1.59 -1.09
CA VAL A 111 -7.98 1.63 -0.91
C VAL A 111 -7.67 2.21 0.48
N VAL A 112 -6.73 1.59 1.19
CA VAL A 112 -6.27 2.04 2.50
C VAL A 112 -4.82 2.49 2.37
N ILE A 113 -4.55 3.74 2.64
CA ILE A 113 -3.19 4.30 2.56
C ILE A 113 -2.78 4.94 3.86
N GLY A 114 -1.47 4.94 4.11
CA GLY A 114 -0.88 5.66 5.22
C GLY A 114 -0.43 7.05 4.79
N ARG A 115 -0.54 7.99 5.69
CA ARG A 115 -0.06 9.35 5.49
C ARG A 115 0.76 9.79 6.69
N LYS A 116 2.01 10.15 6.44
CA LYS A 116 2.85 10.74 7.48
C LYS A 116 2.48 12.21 7.67
N ARG A 117 2.77 12.74 8.85
CA ARG A 117 2.63 14.17 9.10
C ARG A 117 3.62 14.94 8.21
N MET A 118 3.11 15.88 7.42
CA MET A 118 3.91 16.72 6.54
C MET A 118 3.61 18.20 6.77
N THR A 119 4.63 19.04 6.60
CA THR A 119 4.44 20.49 6.55
C THR A 119 3.75 20.85 5.22
N LYS A 120 3.17 22.04 5.15
CA LYS A 120 2.56 22.54 3.90
C LYS A 120 3.58 22.62 2.77
N ALA A 121 4.82 23.00 3.09
CA ALA A 121 5.90 23.06 2.11
C ALA A 121 6.23 21.68 1.55
N GLU A 122 6.30 20.64 2.39
CA GLU A 122 6.53 19.27 1.96
C GLU A 122 5.41 18.78 1.05
N GLU A 123 4.16 19.04 1.40
CA GLU A 123 3.00 18.69 0.58
C GLU A 123 3.06 19.34 -0.80
N PHE A 124 3.47 20.60 -0.85
CA PHE A 124 3.58 21.35 -2.10
C PHE A 124 4.65 20.77 -3.03
N VAL A 125 5.81 20.42 -2.47
CA VAL A 125 6.97 19.94 -3.26
C VAL A 125 6.80 18.48 -3.68
N MET A 126 6.37 17.62 -2.76
CA MET A 126 6.32 16.17 -2.98
C MET A 126 4.98 15.67 -3.52
N GLY A 127 3.96 16.52 -3.47
CA GLY A 127 2.59 16.11 -3.74
C GLY A 127 2.03 15.26 -2.60
N ASP A 128 0.76 14.93 -2.72
CA ASP A 128 0.06 14.15 -1.71
C ASP A 128 -0.66 12.99 -2.39
N VAL A 129 -0.26 11.77 -2.07
CA VAL A 129 -0.86 10.55 -2.63
C VAL A 129 -2.36 10.54 -2.37
N SER A 130 -2.80 10.89 -1.16
CA SER A 130 -4.23 10.88 -0.82
C SER A 130 -5.04 11.83 -1.70
N VAL A 131 -4.52 13.03 -1.97
CA VAL A 131 -5.18 14.01 -2.84
C VAL A 131 -5.26 13.50 -4.28
N LYS A 132 -4.17 12.92 -4.78
CA LYS A 132 -4.15 12.36 -6.14
C LYS A 132 -5.16 11.23 -6.31
N LEU A 133 -5.27 10.35 -5.29
CA LEU A 133 -6.25 9.27 -5.32
C LEU A 133 -7.69 9.80 -5.27
N LEU A 134 -7.95 10.79 -4.42
CA LEU A 134 -9.26 11.41 -4.32
C LEU A 134 -9.72 12.03 -5.64
N ARG A 135 -8.79 12.57 -6.42
CA ARG A 135 -9.11 13.15 -7.73
C ARG A 135 -9.31 12.12 -8.82
N ALA A 136 -8.57 11.02 -8.76
CA ALA A 136 -8.51 10.03 -9.84
C ALA A 136 -9.51 8.90 -9.69
N LEU A 137 -9.84 8.48 -8.46
CA LEU A 137 -10.68 7.33 -8.20
C LEU A 137 -12.13 7.74 -7.95
N GLU A 138 -13.05 7.08 -8.64
CA GLU A 138 -14.48 7.30 -8.50
C GLU A 138 -15.18 6.00 -8.12
N GLY A 139 -16.28 6.10 -7.38
CA GLY A 139 -17.02 4.92 -6.94
C GLY A 139 -16.25 4.06 -5.94
N ALA A 140 -15.31 4.64 -5.23
CA ALA A 140 -14.42 3.93 -4.32
C ALA A 140 -14.32 4.65 -2.97
N ALA A 141 -14.10 3.89 -1.91
CA ALA A 141 -13.76 4.44 -0.62
C ALA A 141 -12.24 4.59 -0.49
N ILE A 142 -11.79 5.68 0.08
CA ILE A 142 -10.38 5.92 0.36
C ILE A 142 -10.25 6.14 1.86
N LEU A 143 -9.54 5.23 2.53
CA LEU A 143 -9.27 5.33 3.95
C LEU A 143 -7.82 5.79 4.13
N VAL A 144 -7.65 6.94 4.75
CA VAL A 144 -6.32 7.51 5.01
C VAL A 144 -6.01 7.38 6.48
N VAL A 145 -4.99 6.62 6.81
CA VAL A 145 -4.51 6.45 8.18
C VAL A 145 -3.32 7.37 8.39
N LYS A 146 -3.49 8.35 9.26
CA LYS A 146 -2.42 9.29 9.57
C LYS A 146 -1.57 8.76 10.71
N SER A 147 -0.28 8.60 10.46
CA SER A 147 0.65 8.27 11.53
C SER A 147 0.91 9.48 12.42
N LYS A 148 1.19 9.19 13.69
CA LYS A 148 1.49 10.25 14.67
C LYS A 148 2.87 10.87 14.46
#